data_2102689025faa9b8e00877eea118e60b
#
_entry.id   2102689025faa9b8e00877eea118e60b
#
_cell.length_a   1.000
_cell.length_b   1.000
_cell.length_c   1.000
_cell.angle_alpha   90.00
_cell.angle_beta   90.00
_cell.angle_gamma   90.00
#
_symmetry.space_group_name_H-M   'P 1'
#
loop_
_entity.id
_entity.type
_entity.pdbx_description
1 polymer ?
#
loop_
_entity_poly.entity_id
_entity_poly.type
_entity_poly.pdbx_seq_one_letter_code
_entity_poly.pdbx_strand_id
1 'polypeptide(L)'
;MGRIRYGGDGERTVSKWKRDAEEVTERGVVVMNSCDGLFIGADGCRGGWIACILDNGEFRMERYDSVELLVKQYPEFDAFLIDMAIGLQSSADQLRPDDLAREELRPRTSSVFPIPCRQAVYSDTEEEQKKKNKRVFGKSLAKQSLAIIPKIRELDEFLNSHPEYKNRILESHPELDFARLRGSVVLTRKKEYPGFSERASILKKYLPGQSFTGMWDRARELKCNPDDLLDAACLAVTAMLSSHGMCETIPEVPEQDEKGLFMKLTVPKKNIRIPADGKKVAVVTGGAHGIGKCIAEEFRKQGTKVYVIDKADGDHYVGDLSDKSVLEAFAMSVINESGGIDYLINNALPLMKGIDECSYEDFQYALAVGVTAPFYLSKLFAPYFHEGACIINISSSRDRMSQPQTESYTAAKGGIAALTHAMAASFAGRVRVNSISPGWIDTDFRVYEGPDALQQPAGRVGNPMDIANMVLFLCSDKAGFITGENICIDGGMTKLMVYHDDHGWTYKPE
;
A
#
# COMPACT_ATOMS: atom_id res chain seq x y z
N MET A 1 52.20 -19.41 8.28
CA MET A 1 52.72 -19.11 9.65
C MET A 1 52.32 -17.67 9.97
N GLY A 2 51.76 -17.43 11.15
CA GLY A 2 51.47 -16.08 11.65
C GLY A 2 50.00 -15.89 12.08
N ARG A 3 49.58 -16.59 13.13
CA ARG A 3 48.34 -16.26 13.86
C ARG A 3 48.61 -15.03 14.74
N ILE A 4 47.80 -13.99 14.64
CA ILE A 4 47.68 -12.96 15.69
C ILE A 4 46.31 -13.16 16.36
N ARG A 5 46.35 -13.47 17.66
CA ARG A 5 45.17 -13.47 18.55
C ARG A 5 44.96 -12.05 19.05
N TYR A 6 43.73 -11.56 19.00
CA TYR A 6 43.24 -10.52 19.88
C TYR A 6 42.09 -11.08 20.71
N GLY A 7 42.23 -10.96 21.98
CA GLY A 7 41.28 -11.44 22.96
C GLY A 7 40.21 -10.42 23.31
N GLY A 8 39.05 -10.92 23.68
CA GLY A 8 38.21 -10.57 24.82
C GLY A 8 37.31 -9.35 24.74
N ASP A 9 36.02 -9.61 24.94
CA ASP A 9 34.97 -8.72 25.46
C ASP A 9 34.20 -7.78 24.50
N GLY A 10 33.85 -8.26 23.32
CA GLY A 10 32.89 -7.57 22.42
C GLY A 10 31.68 -8.40 21.96
N GLU A 11 31.59 -9.67 22.32
CA GLU A 11 30.62 -10.61 21.69
C GLU A 11 29.22 -10.67 22.31
N ARG A 12 28.93 -10.00 23.42
CA ARG A 12 27.61 -10.11 24.06
C ARG A 12 26.56 -9.05 23.62
N THR A 13 26.99 -7.97 23.04
CA THR A 13 26.07 -6.91 22.55
C THR A 13 25.71 -7.03 21.05
N VAL A 14 26.59 -7.62 20.24
CA VAL A 14 26.34 -7.79 18.78
C VAL A 14 25.43 -8.98 18.47
N SER A 15 25.34 -9.98 19.36
CA SER A 15 24.51 -11.17 19.14
C SER A 15 23.00 -10.94 19.37
N LYS A 16 22.62 -9.93 20.14
CA LYS A 16 21.21 -9.58 20.35
C LYS A 16 20.67 -8.79 19.16
N TRP A 17 21.43 -7.81 18.67
CA TRP A 17 21.06 -7.02 17.48
C TRP A 17 21.03 -7.82 16.18
N LYS A 18 21.85 -8.86 16.01
CA LYS A 18 21.79 -9.74 14.82
C LYS A 18 20.60 -10.70 14.85
N ARG A 19 20.18 -11.19 16.02
CA ARG A 19 18.98 -12.05 16.11
C ARG A 19 17.70 -11.26 15.87
N ASP A 20 17.60 -10.07 16.41
CA ASP A 20 16.42 -9.21 16.21
C ASP A 20 16.35 -8.65 14.78
N ALA A 21 17.50 -8.50 14.08
CA ALA A 21 17.56 -8.12 12.67
C ALA A 21 17.32 -9.29 11.70
N GLU A 22 17.67 -10.52 12.06
CA GLU A 22 17.39 -11.71 11.23
C GLU A 22 15.93 -12.19 11.35
N GLU A 23 15.26 -11.96 12.49
CA GLU A 23 13.80 -12.19 12.59
C GLU A 23 12.94 -11.18 11.81
N VAL A 24 13.46 -9.97 11.55
CA VAL A 24 12.79 -8.93 10.76
C VAL A 24 12.89 -9.19 9.24
N THR A 25 13.90 -9.96 8.78
CA THR A 25 14.12 -10.20 7.33
C THR A 25 13.38 -11.41 6.77
N GLU A 26 12.88 -12.34 7.58
CA GLU A 26 12.11 -13.50 7.10
C GLU A 26 10.58 -13.32 7.10
N ARG A 27 10.06 -12.27 7.73
CA ARG A 27 8.63 -11.98 7.74
C ARG A 27 8.40 -10.50 7.48
N GLY A 28 8.36 -10.08 6.23
CA GLY A 28 7.98 -8.73 5.81
C GLY A 28 6.54 -8.30 6.20
N VAL A 29 6.08 -8.72 7.38
CA VAL A 29 4.79 -8.39 8.00
C VAL A 29 5.08 -8.09 9.47
N VAL A 30 5.29 -6.83 9.79
CA VAL A 30 5.18 -6.39 11.18
C VAL A 30 3.71 -6.40 11.54
N VAL A 31 3.27 -7.45 12.24
CA VAL A 31 1.97 -7.44 12.91
C VAL A 31 2.09 -6.42 14.04
N MET A 32 1.43 -5.28 13.93
CA MET A 32 1.32 -4.30 15.02
C MET A 32 0.43 -4.86 16.15
N ASN A 33 0.81 -6.01 16.72
CA ASN A 33 0.12 -6.59 17.87
C ASN A 33 0.51 -5.91 19.19
N SER A 34 1.55 -5.07 19.18
CA SER A 34 1.91 -4.22 20.31
C SER A 34 2.42 -2.88 19.81
N CYS A 35 1.75 -1.80 20.20
CA CYS A 35 2.32 -0.45 20.10
C CYS A 35 3.25 -0.25 21.29
N ASP A 36 4.20 -1.19 21.53
CA ASP A 36 5.15 -1.07 22.61
C ASP A 36 6.14 0.06 22.30
N GLY A 37 6.24 1.00 23.21
CA GLY A 37 7.10 2.16 23.07
C GLY A 37 6.37 3.49 23.26
N LEU A 38 7.16 4.55 23.32
CA LEU A 38 6.71 5.93 23.50
C LEU A 38 6.96 6.75 22.23
N PHE A 39 5.90 7.08 21.54
CA PHE A 39 5.94 7.83 20.27
C PHE A 39 5.24 9.17 20.42
N ILE A 40 5.87 10.24 19.97
CA ILE A 40 5.39 11.60 20.12
C ILE A 40 5.21 12.24 18.74
N GLY A 41 4.04 12.85 18.53
CA GLY A 41 3.78 13.75 17.40
C GLY A 41 3.40 15.13 17.91
N ALA A 42 4.05 16.18 17.46
CA ALA A 42 3.77 17.54 17.92
C ALA A 42 3.47 18.50 16.76
N ASP A 43 2.40 19.28 16.92
CA ASP A 43 2.02 20.36 15.99
C ASP A 43 1.95 21.71 16.71
N GLY A 44 2.33 22.77 16.01
CA GLY A 44 2.31 24.13 16.52
C GLY A 44 0.91 24.72 16.60
N CYS A 45 0.42 25.03 17.80
CA CYS A 45 -0.83 25.76 17.99
C CYS A 45 -0.62 27.19 18.49
N ARG A 46 -1.69 27.97 18.62
CA ARG A 46 -1.60 29.34 19.15
C ARG A 46 -1.11 29.35 20.59
N GLY A 47 0.10 29.88 20.79
CA GLY A 47 0.72 30.05 22.10
C GLY A 47 1.24 28.77 22.74
N GLY A 48 1.55 27.72 21.96
CA GLY A 48 2.14 26.48 22.48
C GLY A 48 2.16 25.38 21.43
N TRP A 49 2.26 24.14 21.89
CA TRP A 49 2.32 22.91 21.09
C TRP A 49 1.22 21.95 21.51
N ILE A 50 0.61 21.31 20.55
CA ILE A 50 -0.24 20.14 20.79
C ILE A 50 0.60 18.91 20.53
N ALA A 51 0.63 18.02 21.50
CA ALA A 51 1.31 16.75 21.40
C ALA A 51 0.30 15.59 21.48
N CYS A 52 0.45 14.66 20.57
CA CYS A 52 -0.14 13.33 20.66
C CYS A 52 0.93 12.39 21.22
N ILE A 53 0.60 11.74 22.33
CA ILE A 53 1.46 10.77 23.01
C ILE A 53 0.86 9.38 22.80
N LEU A 54 1.59 8.52 22.13
CA LEU A 54 1.32 7.08 22.04
C LEU A 54 2.28 6.36 22.98
N ASP A 55 1.77 5.84 24.08
CA ASP A 55 2.56 5.19 25.12
C ASP A 55 2.02 3.78 25.34
N ASN A 56 2.74 2.76 24.83
CA ASN A 56 2.33 1.35 24.91
C ASN A 56 0.86 1.11 24.50
N GLY A 57 0.43 1.77 23.42
CA GLY A 57 -0.93 1.69 22.89
C GLY A 57 -1.94 2.65 23.52
N GLU A 58 -1.60 3.35 24.58
CA GLU A 58 -2.41 4.43 25.12
C GLU A 58 -2.24 5.70 24.27
N PHE A 59 -3.36 6.36 24.01
CA PHE A 59 -3.43 7.55 23.17
C PHE A 59 -3.86 8.75 24.03
N ARG A 60 -2.98 9.77 24.15
CA ARG A 60 -3.25 10.98 24.90
C ARG A 60 -2.96 12.22 24.06
N MET A 61 -3.81 13.25 24.21
CA MET A 61 -3.63 14.57 23.63
C MET A 61 -3.31 15.55 24.75
N GLU A 62 -2.19 16.26 24.64
CA GLU A 62 -1.71 17.17 25.66
C GLU A 62 -1.27 18.50 25.03
N ARG A 63 -1.21 19.55 25.84
CA ARG A 63 -0.73 20.88 25.41
C ARG A 63 0.47 21.29 26.25
N TYR A 64 1.45 21.84 25.56
CA TYR A 64 2.67 22.39 26.16
C TYR A 64 2.93 23.80 25.68
N ASP A 65 3.48 24.66 26.58
CA ASP A 65 3.84 26.02 26.26
C ASP A 65 5.15 26.10 25.44
N SER A 66 6.02 25.09 25.57
CA SER A 66 7.28 24.99 24.80
C SER A 66 7.66 23.52 24.51
N VAL A 67 8.53 23.34 23.49
CA VAL A 67 9.14 22.03 23.17
C VAL A 67 9.97 21.53 24.35
N GLU A 68 10.67 22.42 25.05
CA GLU A 68 11.48 22.07 26.24
C GLU A 68 10.63 21.42 27.34
N LEU A 69 9.44 21.95 27.62
CA LEU A 69 8.51 21.36 28.60
C LEU A 69 7.98 20.01 28.16
N LEU A 70 7.71 19.82 26.88
CA LEU A 70 7.29 18.54 26.31
C LEU A 70 8.40 17.50 26.48
N VAL A 71 9.62 17.80 26.08
CA VAL A 71 10.77 16.91 26.19
C VAL A 71 11.12 16.62 27.65
N LYS A 72 11.00 17.60 28.54
CA LYS A 72 11.21 17.41 29.98
C LYS A 72 10.20 16.44 30.58
N GLN A 73 8.96 16.42 30.11
CA GLN A 73 7.94 15.48 30.55
C GLN A 73 8.18 14.06 30.03
N TYR A 74 8.73 13.95 28.80
CA TYR A 74 8.99 12.68 28.11
C TYR A 74 10.44 12.66 27.60
N PRO A 75 11.45 12.54 28.46
CA PRO A 75 12.86 12.61 28.06
C PRO A 75 13.33 11.36 27.29
N GLU A 76 12.70 10.21 27.54
CA GLU A 76 13.01 8.92 26.94
C GLU A 76 11.86 8.49 26.01
N PHE A 77 11.92 8.93 24.76
CA PHE A 77 11.00 8.52 23.70
C PHE A 77 11.71 7.67 22.65
N ASP A 78 10.99 6.77 22.02
CA ASP A 78 11.51 5.94 20.92
C ASP A 78 11.57 6.71 19.61
N ALA A 79 10.56 7.54 19.33
CA ALA A 79 10.58 8.48 18.20
C ALA A 79 9.70 9.71 18.48
N PHE A 80 10.15 10.87 18.00
CA PHE A 80 9.44 12.13 18.11
C PHE A 80 9.45 12.86 16.76
N LEU A 81 8.26 13.08 16.18
CA LEU A 81 8.07 13.87 14.97
C LEU A 81 7.34 15.18 15.24
N ILE A 82 7.76 16.26 14.57
CA ILE A 82 7.24 17.61 14.78
C ILE A 82 6.93 18.31 13.45
N ASP A 83 5.76 18.97 13.35
CA ASP A 83 5.41 19.84 12.19
C ASP A 83 6.05 21.21 12.35
N MET A 84 7.37 21.23 12.29
CA MET A 84 8.14 22.47 12.32
C MET A 84 9.52 22.26 11.69
N ALA A 85 9.98 23.30 10.95
CA ALA A 85 11.24 23.24 10.22
C ALA A 85 12.45 23.01 11.13
N ILE A 86 13.23 21.96 10.81
CA ILE A 86 14.54 21.67 11.42
C ILE A 86 15.62 21.90 10.38
N GLY A 87 16.62 22.71 10.76
CA GLY A 87 17.65 23.18 9.83
C GLY A 87 17.16 24.32 8.93
N LEU A 88 17.95 25.38 8.82
CA LEU A 88 17.57 26.61 8.13
C LEU A 88 18.57 26.98 7.05
N GLN A 89 18.09 27.18 5.83
CA GLN A 89 18.92 27.65 4.73
C GLN A 89 19.52 29.03 5.03
N SER A 90 20.81 29.20 4.73
CA SER A 90 21.52 30.48 4.77
C SER A 90 21.78 31.05 3.37
N SER A 91 21.63 30.20 2.32
CA SER A 91 21.80 30.57 0.91
C SER A 91 20.73 29.89 0.03
N ALA A 92 20.54 30.39 -1.19
CA ALA A 92 19.50 29.90 -2.11
C ALA A 92 19.88 28.59 -2.83
N ASP A 93 21.12 28.19 -2.79
CA ASP A 93 21.66 26.97 -3.39
C ASP A 93 21.55 25.75 -2.49
N GLN A 94 21.25 25.94 -1.21
CA GLN A 94 20.96 24.85 -0.29
C GLN A 94 19.59 24.22 -0.56
N LEU A 95 19.49 22.90 -0.46
CA LEU A 95 18.25 22.15 -0.71
C LEU A 95 17.48 21.93 0.59
N ARG A 96 16.20 22.34 0.59
CA ARG A 96 15.23 21.94 1.64
C ARG A 96 14.14 21.04 1.03
N PRO A 97 13.55 20.15 1.84
CA PRO A 97 12.57 19.18 1.38
C PRO A 97 11.21 19.79 0.95
N ASP A 98 10.96 21.06 1.28
CA ASP A 98 9.66 21.72 1.05
C ASP A 98 9.22 21.71 -0.42
N ASP A 99 10.15 21.86 -1.36
CA ASP A 99 9.81 21.84 -2.80
C ASP A 99 9.45 20.43 -3.26
N LEU A 100 10.12 19.39 -2.75
CA LEU A 100 9.78 17.99 -3.01
C LEU A 100 8.41 17.64 -2.41
N ALA A 101 8.14 18.08 -1.18
CA ALA A 101 6.84 17.91 -0.52
C ALA A 101 5.71 18.59 -1.32
N ARG A 102 5.93 19.80 -1.85
CA ARG A 102 4.98 20.50 -2.71
C ARG A 102 4.69 19.76 -4.00
N GLU A 103 5.71 19.19 -4.61
CA GLU A 103 5.56 18.44 -5.85
C GLU A 103 4.70 17.20 -5.63
N GLU A 104 4.94 16.47 -4.55
CA GLU A 104 4.18 15.28 -4.21
C GLU A 104 2.73 15.59 -3.80
N LEU A 105 2.48 16.74 -3.18
CA LEU A 105 1.15 17.16 -2.76
C LEU A 105 0.31 17.84 -3.85
N ARG A 106 0.71 17.84 -5.12
CA ARG A 106 -0.13 18.40 -6.20
C ARG A 106 -1.50 17.71 -6.25
N PRO A 107 -2.62 18.46 -6.34
CA PRO A 107 -2.74 19.90 -6.57
C PRO A 107 -2.72 20.79 -5.30
N ARG A 108 -2.46 20.24 -4.11
CA ARG A 108 -2.52 20.93 -2.81
C ARG A 108 -1.19 21.54 -2.37
N THR A 109 -0.40 22.05 -3.30
CA THR A 109 0.92 22.66 -3.06
C THR A 109 0.93 23.80 -2.04
N SER A 110 -0.21 24.48 -1.86
CA SER A 110 -0.37 25.58 -0.88
C SER A 110 -0.39 25.13 0.57
N SER A 111 -0.44 23.82 0.84
CA SER A 111 -0.35 23.27 2.21
C SER A 111 1.05 23.39 2.79
N VAL A 112 2.09 23.41 1.94
CA VAL A 112 3.49 23.53 2.36
C VAL A 112 3.91 25.00 2.22
N PHE A 113 4.20 25.64 3.34
CA PHE A 113 4.63 27.03 3.35
C PHE A 113 6.14 27.15 3.10
N PRO A 114 6.60 28.20 2.38
CA PRO A 114 8.02 28.45 2.26
C PRO A 114 8.65 28.74 3.62
N ILE A 115 9.70 28.02 3.96
CA ILE A 115 10.43 28.23 5.21
C ILE A 115 11.34 29.46 5.06
N PRO A 116 11.35 30.40 6.03
CA PRO A 116 12.22 31.54 6.01
C PRO A 116 13.70 31.18 6.11
N CYS A 117 14.59 31.94 5.47
CA CYS A 117 16.02 31.78 5.66
C CYS A 117 16.44 32.07 7.11
N ARG A 118 17.57 31.53 7.55
CA ARG A 118 18.10 31.68 8.92
C ARG A 118 18.20 33.15 9.33
N GLN A 119 18.70 34.02 8.45
CA GLN A 119 18.83 35.45 8.73
C GLN A 119 17.48 36.14 8.96
N ALA A 120 16.41 35.65 8.32
CA ALA A 120 15.07 36.15 8.54
C ALA A 120 14.50 35.63 9.88
N VAL A 121 14.68 34.36 10.20
CA VAL A 121 14.22 33.76 11.47
C VAL A 121 14.79 34.52 12.68
N TYR A 122 16.05 34.97 12.60
CA TYR A 122 16.74 35.68 13.67
C TYR A 122 16.70 37.22 13.53
N SER A 123 15.67 37.76 12.85
CA SER A 123 15.41 39.20 12.79
C SER A 123 14.27 39.59 13.72
N ASP A 124 14.34 40.76 14.30
CA ASP A 124 13.41 41.23 15.35
C ASP A 124 12.10 41.80 14.81
N THR A 125 12.11 42.33 13.58
CA THR A 125 10.94 42.95 12.99
C THR A 125 10.50 42.25 11.70
N GLU A 126 9.19 42.24 11.43
CA GLU A 126 8.65 41.68 10.18
C GLU A 126 9.26 42.32 8.93
N GLU A 127 9.59 43.60 8.98
CA GLU A 127 10.17 44.31 7.86
C GLU A 127 11.57 43.77 7.54
N GLU A 128 12.40 43.59 8.57
CA GLU A 128 13.72 43.00 8.42
C GLU A 128 13.65 41.53 7.97
N GLN A 129 12.73 40.77 8.54
CA GLN A 129 12.49 39.38 8.15
C GLN A 129 12.18 39.26 6.65
N LYS A 130 11.24 40.07 6.15
CA LYS A 130 10.90 40.18 4.73
C LYS A 130 12.08 40.61 3.87
N LYS A 131 12.83 41.63 4.31
CA LYS A 131 14.00 42.19 3.60
C LYS A 131 15.12 41.14 3.48
N LYS A 132 15.47 40.46 4.58
CA LYS A 132 16.54 39.46 4.60
C LYS A 132 16.16 38.24 3.77
N ASN A 133 14.93 37.76 3.88
CA ASN A 133 14.45 36.65 3.06
C ASN A 133 14.47 36.97 1.57
N LYS A 134 14.04 38.21 1.21
CA LYS A 134 14.08 38.64 -0.20
C LYS A 134 15.52 38.73 -0.72
N ARG A 135 16.47 39.11 0.14
CA ARG A 135 17.89 39.17 -0.23
C ARG A 135 18.47 37.77 -0.54
N VAL A 136 18.08 36.73 0.25
CA VAL A 136 18.58 35.36 0.08
C VAL A 136 17.86 34.66 -1.04
N PHE A 137 16.52 34.69 -1.08
CA PHE A 137 15.72 33.86 -1.99
C PHE A 137 15.06 34.62 -3.14
N GLY A 138 15.26 35.95 -3.24
CA GLY A 138 14.57 36.77 -4.24
C GLY A 138 13.07 36.97 -3.94
N LYS A 139 12.49 36.34 -2.93
CA LYS A 139 11.07 36.34 -2.60
C LYS A 139 10.82 36.86 -1.18
N SER A 140 9.76 37.65 -1.00
CA SER A 140 9.31 38.09 0.33
C SER A 140 8.53 37.00 1.04
N LEU A 141 8.39 37.10 2.36
CA LEU A 141 7.64 36.16 3.20
C LEU A 141 6.13 36.46 3.16
N ALA A 142 5.33 35.40 3.06
CA ALA A 142 3.88 35.45 3.25
C ALA A 142 3.51 35.53 4.74
N LYS A 143 2.26 35.93 5.04
CA LYS A 143 1.77 36.01 6.43
C LYS A 143 1.95 34.69 7.21
N GLN A 144 1.68 33.57 6.55
CA GLN A 144 1.82 32.22 7.17
C GLN A 144 3.27 31.93 7.56
N SER A 145 4.22 32.19 6.64
CA SER A 145 5.66 31.99 6.92
C SER A 145 6.15 32.92 8.04
N LEU A 146 5.62 34.13 8.15
CA LEU A 146 5.95 35.03 9.27
C LEU A 146 5.39 34.54 10.60
N ALA A 147 4.18 33.99 10.60
CA ALA A 147 3.50 33.52 11.81
C ALA A 147 4.20 32.32 12.48
N ILE A 148 4.95 31.50 11.72
CA ILE A 148 5.66 30.35 12.25
C ILE A 148 7.10 30.66 12.70
N ILE A 149 7.66 31.83 12.38
CA ILE A 149 9.03 32.23 12.75
C ILE A 149 9.31 32.05 14.25
N PRO A 150 8.45 32.50 15.19
CA PRO A 150 8.73 32.31 16.62
C PRO A 150 8.91 30.84 17.01
N LYS A 151 8.14 29.93 16.43
CA LYS A 151 8.25 28.49 16.72
C LYS A 151 9.46 27.84 16.07
N ILE A 152 9.79 28.26 14.85
CA ILE A 152 11.04 27.84 14.19
C ILE A 152 12.23 28.25 15.04
N ARG A 153 12.25 29.50 15.53
CA ARG A 153 13.33 30.02 16.39
C ARG A 153 13.42 29.22 17.70
N GLU A 154 12.28 29.01 18.36
CA GLU A 154 12.20 28.21 19.60
C GLU A 154 12.81 26.81 19.42
N LEU A 155 12.41 26.11 18.36
CA LEU A 155 12.90 24.76 18.09
C LEU A 155 14.38 24.75 17.69
N ASP A 156 14.81 25.69 16.83
CA ASP A 156 16.23 25.83 16.42
C ASP A 156 17.14 26.13 17.62
N GLU A 157 16.73 27.02 18.52
CA GLU A 157 17.46 27.34 19.76
C GLU A 157 17.51 26.13 20.71
N PHE A 158 16.38 25.43 20.91
CA PHE A 158 16.31 24.23 21.71
C PHE A 158 17.26 23.14 21.20
N LEU A 159 17.21 22.81 19.91
CA LEU A 159 18.08 21.77 19.33
C LEU A 159 19.56 22.15 19.33
N ASN A 160 19.89 23.43 19.24
CA ASN A 160 21.28 23.89 19.30
C ASN A 160 21.83 23.89 20.74
N SER A 161 20.97 24.09 21.75
CA SER A 161 21.36 24.02 23.16
C SER A 161 21.34 22.60 23.75
N HIS A 162 20.64 21.64 23.06
CA HIS A 162 20.50 20.25 23.47
C HIS A 162 20.91 19.30 22.33
N PRO A 163 22.23 19.15 22.08
CA PRO A 163 22.74 18.37 20.95
C PRO A 163 22.27 16.91 20.93
N GLU A 164 21.94 16.33 22.07
CA GLU A 164 21.42 14.98 22.24
C GLU A 164 20.08 14.72 21.53
N TYR A 165 19.31 15.78 21.25
CA TYR A 165 18.02 15.70 20.54
C TYR A 165 18.10 16.01 19.05
N LYS A 166 19.24 16.47 18.50
CA LYS A 166 19.37 16.88 17.08
C LYS A 166 18.96 15.82 16.07
N ASN A 167 19.11 14.52 16.40
CA ASN A 167 18.73 13.41 15.52
C ASN A 167 17.62 12.53 16.13
N ARG A 168 17.07 12.93 17.26
CA ARG A 168 15.97 12.22 17.94
C ARG A 168 14.63 12.90 17.70
N ILE A 169 14.62 14.23 17.57
CA ILE A 169 13.44 15.00 17.14
C ILE A 169 13.57 15.21 15.63
N LEU A 170 12.57 14.78 14.86
CA LEU A 170 12.61 14.76 13.42
C LEU A 170 11.48 15.62 12.84
N GLU A 171 11.78 16.35 11.76
CA GLU A 171 10.79 17.11 11.03
C GLU A 171 9.91 16.17 10.20
N SER A 172 8.60 16.43 10.19
CA SER A 172 7.65 15.86 9.25
C SER A 172 6.57 16.88 8.86
N HIS A 173 5.70 16.50 7.93
CA HIS A 173 4.62 17.36 7.45
C HIS A 173 3.30 16.59 7.37
N PRO A 174 2.30 16.88 8.24
CA PRO A 174 1.08 16.08 8.40
C PRO A 174 0.30 15.85 7.10
N GLU A 175 0.15 16.87 6.23
CA GLU A 175 -0.57 16.71 4.95
C GLU A 175 0.14 15.73 4.01
N LEU A 176 1.47 15.67 4.02
CA LEU A 176 2.25 14.71 3.26
C LEU A 176 2.14 13.31 3.86
N ASP A 177 2.19 13.23 5.20
CA ASP A 177 2.02 11.97 5.92
C ASP A 177 0.62 11.39 5.66
N PHE A 178 -0.45 12.19 5.78
CA PHE A 178 -1.80 11.75 5.41
C PHE A 178 -1.92 11.27 3.96
N ALA A 179 -1.27 11.96 3.02
CA ALA A 179 -1.27 11.54 1.63
C ALA A 179 -0.60 10.18 1.44
N ARG A 180 0.51 9.94 2.12
CA ARG A 180 1.25 8.68 2.09
C ARG A 180 0.53 7.56 2.83
N LEU A 181 -0.01 7.84 4.01
CA LEU A 181 -0.83 6.90 4.80
C LEU A 181 -2.10 6.47 4.07
N ARG A 182 -2.67 7.35 3.26
CA ARG A 182 -3.83 7.06 2.41
C ARG A 182 -3.46 6.38 1.09
N GLY A 183 -2.24 6.60 0.59
CA GLY A 183 -1.80 6.22 -0.75
C GLY A 183 -2.16 7.22 -1.86
N SER A 184 -2.76 8.38 -1.52
CA SER A 184 -3.11 9.47 -2.45
C SER A 184 -3.36 10.78 -1.70
N VAL A 185 -3.18 11.92 -2.40
CA VAL A 185 -3.37 13.25 -1.81
C VAL A 185 -4.80 13.42 -1.28
N VAL A 186 -4.92 13.88 -0.02
CA VAL A 186 -6.22 14.19 0.61
C VAL A 186 -6.72 15.54 0.10
N LEU A 187 -7.77 15.54 -0.72
CA LEU A 187 -8.25 16.73 -1.39
C LEU A 187 -9.17 17.60 -0.51
N THR A 188 -9.81 17.01 0.48
CA THR A 188 -10.74 17.70 1.38
C THR A 188 -10.01 18.66 2.31
N ARG A 189 -10.67 19.78 2.62
CA ARG A 189 -10.11 20.81 3.51
C ARG A 189 -10.17 20.35 4.97
N LYS A 190 -9.01 20.35 5.67
CA LYS A 190 -8.90 19.86 7.05
C LYS A 190 -9.79 20.59 8.07
N LYS A 191 -10.08 21.86 7.85
CA LYS A 191 -10.93 22.70 8.72
C LYS A 191 -12.43 22.45 8.54
N GLU A 192 -12.83 21.73 7.52
CA GLU A 192 -14.21 21.36 7.26
C GLU A 192 -14.51 19.94 7.77
N TYR A 193 -15.75 19.68 8.24
CA TYR A 193 -16.10 18.38 8.81
C TYR A 193 -15.78 17.17 7.88
N PRO A 194 -16.04 17.22 6.55
CA PRO A 194 -15.66 16.12 5.66
C PRO A 194 -14.16 15.84 5.67
N GLY A 195 -13.33 16.88 5.68
CA GLY A 195 -11.88 16.75 5.71
C GLY A 195 -11.33 16.26 7.04
N PHE A 196 -11.94 16.65 8.14
CA PHE A 196 -11.65 16.13 9.47
C PHE A 196 -12.00 14.62 9.54
N SER A 197 -13.21 14.26 9.12
CA SER A 197 -13.70 12.88 9.16
C SER A 197 -12.85 11.94 8.29
N GLU A 198 -12.41 12.41 7.12
CA GLU A 198 -11.53 11.65 6.24
C GLU A 198 -10.17 11.37 6.89
N ARG A 199 -9.51 12.38 7.50
CA ARG A 199 -8.24 12.22 8.20
C ARG A 199 -8.36 11.32 9.44
N ALA A 200 -9.43 11.47 10.22
CA ALA A 200 -9.72 10.58 11.33
C ALA A 200 -9.92 9.12 10.88
N SER A 201 -10.54 8.90 9.72
CA SER A 201 -10.71 7.55 9.13
C SER A 201 -9.38 6.95 8.67
N ILE A 202 -8.45 7.77 8.16
CA ILE A 202 -7.10 7.33 7.85
C ILE A 202 -6.39 6.85 9.13
N LEU A 203 -6.40 7.67 10.18
CA LEU A 203 -5.72 7.35 11.44
C LEU A 203 -6.29 6.11 12.17
N LYS A 204 -7.60 5.87 12.06
CA LYS A 204 -8.24 4.67 12.62
C LYS A 204 -7.64 3.36 12.11
N LYS A 205 -7.10 3.34 10.90
CA LYS A 205 -6.42 2.16 10.35
C LYS A 205 -5.12 1.84 11.09
N TYR A 206 -4.47 2.88 11.63
CA TYR A 206 -3.18 2.78 12.32
C TYR A 206 -3.32 2.71 13.83
N LEU A 207 -4.45 3.11 14.35
CA LEU A 207 -4.79 3.13 15.77
C LEU A 207 -6.12 2.40 15.99
N PRO A 208 -6.18 1.07 15.77
CA PRO A 208 -7.40 0.29 15.97
C PRO A 208 -7.81 0.36 17.45
N GLY A 209 -9.09 0.62 17.70
CA GLY A 209 -9.61 0.78 19.05
C GLY A 209 -9.60 2.22 19.58
N GLN A 210 -8.90 3.16 18.94
CA GLN A 210 -8.93 4.57 19.34
C GLN A 210 -10.16 5.29 18.76
N SER A 211 -10.78 6.13 19.59
CA SER A 211 -11.93 6.93 19.20
C SER A 211 -11.51 8.38 18.94
N PHE A 212 -11.83 8.87 17.73
CA PHE A 212 -11.68 10.28 17.37
C PHE A 212 -12.99 11.07 17.60
N THR A 213 -14.00 10.47 18.26
CA THR A 213 -15.18 11.18 18.73
C THR A 213 -14.82 12.07 19.92
N GLY A 214 -15.46 13.25 20.04
CA GLY A 214 -15.15 14.20 21.12
C GLY A 214 -13.89 15.05 20.90
N MET A 215 -13.18 14.91 19.78
CA MET A 215 -11.99 15.74 19.46
C MET A 215 -12.31 17.23 19.42
N TRP A 216 -13.54 17.63 19.05
CA TRP A 216 -13.97 19.04 19.07
C TRP A 216 -14.06 19.58 20.49
N ASP A 217 -14.51 18.78 21.45
CA ASP A 217 -14.57 19.17 22.86
C ASP A 217 -13.16 19.20 23.44
N ARG A 218 -12.34 18.20 23.12
CA ARG A 218 -10.94 18.18 23.52
C ARG A 218 -10.13 19.36 22.99
N ALA A 219 -10.38 19.78 21.75
CA ALA A 219 -9.76 20.98 21.18
C ALA A 219 -10.12 22.27 21.96
N ARG A 220 -11.39 22.37 22.43
CA ARG A 220 -11.80 23.50 23.28
C ARG A 220 -11.09 23.49 24.64
N GLU A 221 -10.96 22.33 25.26
CA GLU A 221 -10.25 22.16 26.55
C GLU A 221 -8.77 22.55 26.40
N LEU A 222 -8.13 22.09 25.34
CA LEU A 222 -6.71 22.34 25.06
C LEU A 222 -6.45 23.71 24.40
N LYS A 223 -7.52 24.49 24.09
CA LYS A 223 -7.46 25.80 23.44
C LYS A 223 -6.69 25.79 22.11
N CYS A 224 -6.97 24.79 21.26
CA CYS A 224 -6.40 24.61 19.93
C CYS A 224 -7.49 24.41 18.88
N ASN A 225 -7.13 24.24 17.59
CA ASN A 225 -8.10 23.83 16.59
C ASN A 225 -8.22 22.29 16.53
N PRO A 226 -9.37 21.75 16.11
CA PRO A 226 -9.51 20.30 15.96
C PRO A 226 -8.55 19.67 14.96
N ASP A 227 -8.16 20.40 13.91
CA ASP A 227 -7.17 19.95 12.94
C ASP A 227 -5.76 19.83 13.56
N ASP A 228 -5.38 20.69 14.50
CA ASP A 228 -4.09 20.59 15.21
C ASP A 228 -3.96 19.24 15.97
N LEU A 229 -5.09 18.72 16.51
CA LEU A 229 -5.13 17.40 17.18
C LEU A 229 -4.90 16.23 16.19
N LEU A 230 -5.52 16.30 15.01
CA LEU A 230 -5.33 15.26 13.98
C LEU A 230 -3.94 15.30 13.38
N ASP A 231 -3.37 16.51 13.20
CA ASP A 231 -2.02 16.67 12.71
C ASP A 231 -0.99 16.10 13.71
N ALA A 232 -1.13 16.39 15.00
CA ALA A 232 -0.31 15.79 16.04
C ALA A 232 -0.47 14.25 16.12
N ALA A 233 -1.70 13.72 15.95
CA ALA A 233 -1.95 12.28 15.90
C ALA A 233 -1.30 11.63 14.67
N CYS A 234 -1.34 12.30 13.52
CA CYS A 234 -0.69 11.82 12.30
C CYS A 234 0.82 11.70 12.49
N LEU A 235 1.43 12.71 13.12
CA LEU A 235 2.86 12.70 13.44
C LEU A 235 3.23 11.62 14.44
N ALA A 236 2.41 11.34 15.45
CA ALA A 236 2.66 10.25 16.39
C ALA A 236 2.57 8.87 15.72
N VAL A 237 1.62 8.67 14.80
CA VAL A 237 1.55 7.48 13.96
C VAL A 237 2.80 7.39 13.08
N THR A 238 3.24 8.46 12.45
CA THR A 238 4.46 8.48 11.64
C THR A 238 5.70 8.20 12.50
N ALA A 239 5.76 8.69 13.76
CA ALA A 239 6.82 8.37 14.71
C ALA A 239 6.87 6.88 15.01
N MET A 240 5.73 6.25 15.29
CA MET A 240 5.62 4.81 15.48
C MET A 240 6.06 4.04 14.22
N LEU A 241 5.63 4.45 13.04
CA LEU A 241 6.06 3.84 11.77
C LEU A 241 7.57 3.98 11.54
N SER A 242 8.15 5.11 11.94
CA SER A 242 9.58 5.37 11.79
C SER A 242 10.43 4.42 12.66
N SER A 243 10.01 4.15 13.89
CA SER A 243 10.70 3.20 14.77
C SER A 243 10.68 1.75 14.24
N HIS A 244 9.70 1.43 13.38
CA HIS A 244 9.57 0.13 12.71
C HIS A 244 10.19 0.11 11.29
N GLY A 245 10.98 1.13 10.91
CA GLY A 245 11.63 1.21 9.61
C GLY A 245 10.68 1.42 8.43
N MET A 246 9.43 1.84 8.68
CA MET A 246 8.40 2.08 7.66
C MET A 246 8.35 3.52 7.16
N CYS A 247 9.34 4.34 7.52
CA CYS A 247 9.52 5.69 7.00
C CYS A 247 10.76 5.79 6.12
N GLU A 248 10.78 6.82 5.31
CA GLU A 248 11.93 7.26 4.51
C GLU A 248 12.19 8.74 4.73
N THR A 249 13.36 9.20 4.34
CA THR A 249 13.71 10.64 4.39
C THR A 249 13.66 11.25 3.01
N ILE A 250 13.16 12.48 2.91
CA ILE A 250 13.19 13.28 1.70
C ILE A 250 13.90 14.62 1.98
N PRO A 251 14.93 15.00 1.18
CA PRO A 251 15.55 14.19 0.14
C PRO A 251 16.28 12.97 0.72
N GLU A 252 16.56 11.97 -0.13
CA GLU A 252 17.28 10.75 0.27
C GLU A 252 18.67 11.05 0.84
N VAL A 253 19.34 12.07 0.30
CA VAL A 253 20.61 12.60 0.79
C VAL A 253 20.38 14.03 1.27
N PRO A 254 20.11 14.24 2.57
CA PRO A 254 19.82 15.56 3.11
C PRO A 254 21.09 16.40 3.31
N GLU A 255 20.97 17.70 3.09
CA GLU A 255 22.00 18.65 3.44
C GLU A 255 21.89 19.06 4.93
N GLN A 256 23.02 19.50 5.49
CA GLN A 256 23.05 20.12 6.80
C GLN A 256 23.09 21.65 6.68
N ASP A 257 22.46 22.32 7.60
CA ASP A 257 22.62 23.77 7.77
C ASP A 257 23.94 24.12 8.46
N GLU A 258 24.20 25.41 8.63
CA GLU A 258 25.45 25.92 9.27
C GLU A 258 25.59 25.54 10.76
N LYS A 259 24.53 25.00 11.39
CA LYS A 259 24.51 24.51 12.77
C LYS A 259 24.57 22.98 12.86
N GLY A 260 24.70 22.30 11.73
CA GLY A 260 24.77 20.85 11.63
C GLY A 260 23.42 20.15 11.79
N LEU A 261 22.32 20.85 11.62
CA LEU A 261 20.97 20.27 11.58
C LEU A 261 20.64 19.81 10.16
N PHE A 262 20.18 18.57 10.01
CA PHE A 262 19.76 18.05 8.70
C PHE A 262 18.45 18.64 8.24
N MET A 263 18.43 19.18 7.02
CA MET A 263 17.25 19.69 6.34
C MET A 263 16.54 18.55 5.61
N LYS A 264 15.67 17.82 6.32
CA LYS A 264 14.97 16.65 5.79
C LYS A 264 13.58 16.49 6.41
N LEU A 265 12.65 15.90 5.68
CA LEU A 265 11.40 15.36 6.23
C LEU A 265 11.53 13.85 6.41
N THR A 266 11.03 13.36 7.54
CA THR A 266 10.81 11.94 7.78
C THR A 266 9.35 11.64 7.54
N VAL A 267 9.04 10.81 6.55
CA VAL A 267 7.68 10.58 6.06
C VAL A 267 7.40 9.09 5.89
N PRO A 268 6.16 8.65 6.00
CA PRO A 268 5.81 7.26 5.73
C PRO A 268 6.28 6.83 4.33
N LYS A 269 6.80 5.63 4.16
CA LYS A 269 7.11 5.06 2.83
C LYS A 269 5.83 5.03 1.97
N LYS A 270 5.98 5.14 0.66
CA LYS A 270 4.85 4.92 -0.26
C LYS A 270 4.41 3.46 -0.16
N ASN A 271 3.10 3.23 -0.14
CA ASN A 271 2.50 1.89 -0.07
C ASN A 271 2.79 1.11 1.23
N ILE A 272 2.79 1.80 2.38
CA ILE A 272 2.86 1.11 3.67
C ILE A 272 1.68 0.15 3.80
N ARG A 273 2.00 -1.11 4.09
CA ARG A 273 1.02 -2.13 4.44
C ARG A 273 0.69 -2.02 5.92
N ILE A 274 -0.56 -1.74 6.25
CA ILE A 274 -1.13 -2.07 7.56
C ILE A 274 -2.24 -3.06 7.28
N PRO A 275 -2.05 -4.33 7.62
CA PRO A 275 -3.18 -5.20 7.77
C PRO A 275 -3.95 -4.71 9.00
N ALA A 276 -5.23 -4.42 8.85
CA ALA A 276 -6.10 -4.11 9.99
C ALA A 276 -6.12 -5.25 11.04
N ASP A 277 -5.65 -6.45 10.63
CA ASP A 277 -5.54 -7.66 11.45
C ASP A 277 -4.35 -8.57 11.07
N GLY A 278 -3.35 -8.06 10.36
CA GLY A 278 -2.18 -8.84 9.91
C GLY A 278 -2.45 -9.81 8.75
N LYS A 279 -3.69 -9.88 8.24
CA LYS A 279 -4.07 -10.83 7.19
C LYS A 279 -3.81 -10.29 5.80
N LYS A 280 -3.40 -11.14 4.89
CA LYS A 280 -3.40 -10.85 3.46
C LYS A 280 -4.82 -10.68 2.95
N VAL A 281 -4.99 -9.91 1.88
CA VAL A 281 -6.29 -9.61 1.27
C VAL A 281 -6.31 -10.13 -0.16
N ALA A 282 -7.29 -10.96 -0.48
CA ALA A 282 -7.52 -11.49 -1.82
C ALA A 282 -8.88 -11.03 -2.36
N VAL A 283 -8.91 -10.70 -3.64
CA VAL A 283 -10.13 -10.48 -4.43
C VAL A 283 -10.24 -11.61 -5.44
N VAL A 284 -11.41 -12.28 -5.49
CA VAL A 284 -11.67 -13.39 -6.41
C VAL A 284 -12.96 -13.09 -7.19
N THR A 285 -12.85 -12.99 -8.52
CA THR A 285 -14.02 -12.86 -9.39
C THR A 285 -14.55 -14.23 -9.80
N GLY A 286 -15.88 -14.40 -9.88
CA GLY A 286 -16.49 -15.70 -10.16
C GLY A 286 -16.21 -16.73 -9.05
N GLY A 287 -16.27 -16.29 -7.79
CA GLY A 287 -15.89 -17.09 -6.64
C GLY A 287 -17.02 -17.83 -5.94
N ALA A 288 -18.24 -17.79 -6.46
CA ALA A 288 -19.38 -18.50 -5.88
C ALA A 288 -19.34 -20.03 -6.13
N HIS A 289 -18.71 -20.47 -7.23
CA HIS A 289 -18.72 -21.85 -7.67
C HIS A 289 -17.35 -22.30 -8.21
N GLY A 290 -17.19 -23.62 -8.38
CA GLY A 290 -16.10 -24.25 -9.13
C GLY A 290 -14.70 -23.84 -8.69
N ILE A 291 -13.83 -23.51 -9.64
CA ILE A 291 -12.42 -23.14 -9.42
C ILE A 291 -12.31 -21.90 -8.51
N GLY A 292 -13.09 -20.85 -8.78
CA GLY A 292 -13.03 -19.62 -8.00
C GLY A 292 -13.41 -19.81 -6.53
N LYS A 293 -14.43 -20.63 -6.25
CA LYS A 293 -14.83 -21.01 -4.89
C LYS A 293 -13.71 -21.75 -4.17
N CYS A 294 -13.12 -22.74 -4.83
CA CYS A 294 -12.02 -23.50 -4.27
C CYS A 294 -10.82 -22.58 -3.92
N ILE A 295 -10.45 -21.69 -4.83
CA ILE A 295 -9.39 -20.70 -4.59
C ILE A 295 -9.73 -19.82 -3.38
N ALA A 296 -10.95 -19.30 -3.30
CA ALA A 296 -11.39 -18.44 -2.21
C ALA A 296 -11.35 -19.18 -0.85
N GLU A 297 -11.76 -20.44 -0.81
CA GLU A 297 -11.72 -21.29 0.39
C GLU A 297 -10.28 -21.58 0.83
N GLU A 298 -9.39 -21.92 -0.09
CA GLU A 298 -7.99 -22.17 0.22
C GLU A 298 -7.26 -20.93 0.75
N PHE A 299 -7.53 -19.76 0.20
CA PHE A 299 -7.03 -18.50 0.78
C PHE A 299 -7.57 -18.26 2.19
N ARG A 300 -8.87 -18.51 2.45
CA ARG A 300 -9.45 -18.38 3.79
C ARG A 300 -8.81 -19.34 4.79
N LYS A 301 -8.54 -20.59 4.40
CA LYS A 301 -7.82 -21.58 5.23
C LYS A 301 -6.41 -21.12 5.63
N GLN A 302 -5.75 -20.31 4.78
CA GLN A 302 -4.46 -19.69 5.08
C GLN A 302 -4.57 -18.39 5.89
N GLY A 303 -5.77 -18.04 6.36
CA GLY A 303 -6.01 -16.82 7.12
C GLY A 303 -6.12 -15.55 6.27
N THR A 304 -6.16 -15.64 4.94
CA THR A 304 -6.36 -14.50 4.04
C THR A 304 -7.80 -14.00 4.13
N LYS A 305 -8.00 -12.67 4.20
CA LYS A 305 -9.33 -12.06 4.05
C LYS A 305 -9.71 -12.07 2.57
N VAL A 306 -10.85 -12.69 2.23
CA VAL A 306 -11.23 -12.91 0.83
C VAL A 306 -12.52 -12.18 0.51
N TYR A 307 -12.47 -11.32 -0.49
CA TYR A 307 -13.61 -10.68 -1.12
C TYR A 307 -13.96 -11.39 -2.42
N VAL A 308 -15.22 -11.75 -2.56
CA VAL A 308 -15.73 -12.42 -3.76
C VAL A 308 -16.73 -11.51 -4.45
N ILE A 309 -16.66 -11.41 -5.77
CA ILE A 309 -17.72 -10.87 -6.62
C ILE A 309 -18.18 -11.94 -7.60
N ASP A 310 -19.48 -12.16 -7.66
CA ASP A 310 -20.13 -13.10 -8.58
C ASP A 310 -21.51 -12.57 -8.97
N LYS A 311 -22.05 -13.01 -10.11
CA LYS A 311 -23.43 -12.70 -10.51
C LYS A 311 -24.47 -13.59 -9.85
N ALA A 312 -24.06 -14.74 -9.33
CA ALA A 312 -24.92 -15.66 -8.57
C ALA A 312 -25.29 -15.05 -7.22
N ASP A 313 -26.47 -15.36 -6.71
CA ASP A 313 -26.87 -14.99 -5.37
C ASP A 313 -26.05 -15.73 -4.30
N GLY A 314 -25.69 -15.07 -3.21
CA GLY A 314 -24.89 -15.65 -2.12
C GLY A 314 -24.38 -14.64 -1.13
N ASP A 315 -23.64 -15.12 -0.13
CA ASP A 315 -22.97 -14.28 0.88
C ASP A 315 -21.63 -13.72 0.34
N HIS A 316 -21.75 -12.90 -0.71
CA HIS A 316 -20.66 -12.21 -1.38
C HIS A 316 -21.22 -10.98 -2.10
N TYR A 317 -20.36 -10.18 -2.73
CA TYR A 317 -20.82 -9.07 -3.55
C TYR A 317 -21.48 -9.59 -4.81
N VAL A 318 -22.80 -9.39 -4.95
CA VAL A 318 -23.55 -9.82 -6.13
C VAL A 318 -23.50 -8.73 -7.19
N GLY A 319 -23.00 -9.06 -8.39
CA GLY A 319 -22.90 -8.10 -9.48
C GLY A 319 -22.36 -8.67 -10.78
N ASP A 320 -22.79 -8.07 -11.90
CA ASP A 320 -22.32 -8.44 -13.23
C ASP A 320 -21.02 -7.70 -13.57
N LEU A 321 -19.99 -8.45 -13.90
CA LEU A 321 -18.65 -7.92 -14.22
C LEU A 321 -18.60 -7.18 -15.57
N SER A 322 -19.64 -7.29 -16.42
CA SER A 322 -19.75 -6.49 -17.63
C SER A 322 -20.14 -5.03 -17.36
N ASP A 323 -20.68 -4.74 -16.16
CA ASP A 323 -21.11 -3.40 -15.78
C ASP A 323 -19.97 -2.66 -15.07
N LYS A 324 -19.53 -1.56 -15.68
CA LYS A 324 -18.48 -0.70 -15.16
C LYS A 324 -18.79 -0.16 -13.77
N SER A 325 -20.03 0.24 -13.52
CA SER A 325 -20.45 0.83 -12.24
C SER A 325 -20.39 -0.18 -11.10
N VAL A 326 -20.70 -1.45 -11.39
CA VAL A 326 -20.56 -2.57 -10.45
C VAL A 326 -19.09 -2.79 -10.09
N LEU A 327 -18.18 -2.78 -11.08
CA LEU A 327 -16.75 -2.92 -10.84
C LEU A 327 -16.20 -1.78 -9.96
N GLU A 328 -16.61 -0.53 -10.24
CA GLU A 328 -16.21 0.64 -9.45
C GLU A 328 -16.72 0.57 -8.00
N ALA A 329 -18.00 0.25 -7.81
CA ALA A 329 -18.61 0.12 -6.49
C ALA A 329 -17.98 -1.01 -5.68
N PHE A 330 -17.77 -2.18 -6.29
CA PHE A 330 -17.09 -3.32 -5.65
C PHE A 330 -15.67 -2.97 -5.25
N ALA A 331 -14.86 -2.45 -6.17
CA ALA A 331 -13.48 -2.08 -5.86
C ALA A 331 -13.41 -1.06 -4.72
N MET A 332 -14.29 -0.05 -4.73
CA MET A 332 -14.36 0.95 -3.66
C MET A 332 -14.77 0.34 -2.32
N SER A 333 -15.71 -0.62 -2.30
CA SER A 333 -16.10 -1.31 -1.06
C SER A 333 -14.92 -2.08 -0.45
N VAL A 334 -14.17 -2.83 -1.27
CA VAL A 334 -12.97 -3.55 -0.84
C VAL A 334 -11.90 -2.58 -0.30
N ILE A 335 -11.61 -1.51 -1.05
CA ILE A 335 -10.61 -0.52 -0.65
C ILE A 335 -10.99 0.17 0.66
N ASN A 336 -12.24 0.55 0.82
CA ASN A 336 -12.72 1.20 2.04
C ASN A 336 -12.62 0.29 3.27
N GLU A 337 -12.84 -1.00 3.10
CA GLU A 337 -12.82 -1.97 4.20
C GLU A 337 -11.41 -2.50 4.52
N SER A 338 -10.56 -2.72 3.50
CA SER A 338 -9.25 -3.37 3.65
C SER A 338 -8.06 -2.43 3.49
N GLY A 339 -8.26 -1.23 2.91
CA GLY A 339 -7.17 -0.30 2.61
C GLY A 339 -6.34 -0.65 1.38
N GLY A 340 -6.39 -1.90 0.91
CA GLY A 340 -5.66 -2.39 -0.25
C GLY A 340 -5.75 -3.91 -0.38
N ILE A 341 -5.10 -4.48 -1.38
CA ILE A 341 -5.14 -5.91 -1.66
C ILE A 341 -3.75 -6.49 -1.96
N ASP A 342 -3.57 -7.78 -1.64
CA ASP A 342 -2.37 -8.57 -1.97
C ASP A 342 -2.57 -9.38 -3.25
N TYR A 343 -3.78 -9.89 -3.46
CA TYR A 343 -4.05 -10.81 -4.56
C TYR A 343 -5.32 -10.42 -5.30
N LEU A 344 -5.24 -10.34 -6.62
CA LEU A 344 -6.39 -10.20 -7.52
C LEU A 344 -6.46 -11.45 -8.40
N ILE A 345 -7.52 -12.24 -8.22
CA ILE A 345 -7.74 -13.47 -8.99
C ILE A 345 -8.90 -13.25 -9.95
N ASN A 346 -8.59 -13.03 -11.22
CA ASN A 346 -9.56 -12.88 -12.30
C ASN A 346 -9.95 -14.26 -12.81
N ASN A 347 -11.00 -14.83 -12.22
CA ASN A 347 -11.43 -16.20 -12.51
C ASN A 347 -12.80 -16.29 -13.22
N ALA A 348 -13.60 -15.23 -13.20
CA ALA A 348 -14.95 -15.27 -13.77
C ALA A 348 -14.99 -15.85 -15.19
N LEU A 349 -15.99 -16.71 -15.42
CA LEU A 349 -16.14 -17.43 -16.69
C LEU A 349 -16.85 -16.54 -17.73
N PRO A 350 -16.23 -16.26 -18.88
CA PRO A 350 -16.91 -15.57 -19.97
C PRO A 350 -17.93 -16.48 -20.67
N LEU A 351 -18.88 -15.85 -21.37
CA LEU A 351 -19.87 -16.57 -22.17
C LEU A 351 -19.19 -17.40 -23.28
N MET A 352 -19.67 -18.61 -23.51
CA MET A 352 -19.18 -19.49 -24.56
C MET A 352 -20.30 -19.74 -25.59
N LYS A 353 -20.20 -19.08 -26.74
CA LYS A 353 -21.05 -19.29 -27.91
C LYS A 353 -20.20 -19.20 -29.17
N GLY A 354 -20.59 -19.92 -30.19
CA GLY A 354 -19.89 -20.03 -31.44
C GLY A 354 -20.52 -19.23 -32.60
N ILE A 355 -19.94 -19.40 -33.77
CA ILE A 355 -20.27 -18.60 -34.96
C ILE A 355 -21.76 -18.70 -35.38
N ASP A 356 -22.43 -19.82 -35.09
CA ASP A 356 -23.79 -20.03 -35.47
C ASP A 356 -24.83 -19.31 -34.59
N GLU A 357 -24.52 -19.14 -33.29
CA GLU A 357 -25.47 -18.65 -32.29
C GLU A 357 -25.02 -17.38 -31.56
N CYS A 358 -23.74 -17.00 -31.69
CA CYS A 358 -23.17 -15.84 -30.98
C CYS A 358 -23.58 -14.53 -31.63
N SER A 359 -24.47 -13.76 -31.00
CA SER A 359 -24.76 -12.41 -31.43
C SER A 359 -23.58 -11.45 -31.21
N TYR A 360 -23.63 -10.28 -31.80
CA TYR A 360 -22.61 -9.25 -31.54
C TYR A 360 -22.57 -8.85 -30.07
N GLU A 361 -23.72 -8.75 -29.43
CA GLU A 361 -23.86 -8.42 -27.99
C GLU A 361 -23.33 -9.53 -27.11
N ASP A 362 -23.58 -10.80 -27.44
CA ASP A 362 -23.03 -11.97 -26.76
C ASP A 362 -21.48 -11.97 -26.81
N PHE A 363 -20.93 -11.67 -27.98
CA PHE A 363 -19.48 -11.60 -28.16
C PHE A 363 -18.87 -10.44 -27.35
N GLN A 364 -19.50 -9.25 -27.39
CA GLN A 364 -19.08 -8.13 -26.56
C GLN A 364 -19.16 -8.44 -25.06
N TYR A 365 -20.22 -9.10 -24.61
CA TYR A 365 -20.38 -9.53 -23.22
C TYR A 365 -19.27 -10.50 -22.80
N ALA A 366 -18.93 -11.48 -23.66
CA ALA A 366 -17.83 -12.40 -23.38
C ALA A 366 -16.48 -11.68 -23.19
N LEU A 367 -16.19 -10.70 -24.05
CA LEU A 367 -14.98 -9.87 -23.92
C LEU A 367 -15.04 -8.94 -22.70
N ALA A 368 -16.21 -8.38 -22.39
CA ALA A 368 -16.41 -7.53 -21.23
C ALA A 368 -16.06 -8.27 -19.93
N VAL A 369 -16.59 -9.49 -19.76
CA VAL A 369 -16.33 -10.32 -18.56
C VAL A 369 -14.92 -10.91 -18.58
N GLY A 370 -14.44 -11.42 -19.72
CA GLY A 370 -13.19 -12.20 -19.79
C GLY A 370 -11.92 -11.37 -19.96
N VAL A 371 -12.02 -10.12 -20.45
CA VAL A 371 -10.86 -9.27 -20.74
C VAL A 371 -10.99 -7.88 -20.11
N THR A 372 -12.11 -7.20 -20.35
CA THR A 372 -12.27 -5.79 -19.93
C THR A 372 -12.36 -5.67 -18.42
N ALA A 373 -13.14 -6.53 -17.75
CA ALA A 373 -13.26 -6.53 -16.29
C ALA A 373 -11.93 -6.82 -15.57
N PRO A 374 -11.15 -7.87 -15.94
CA PRO A 374 -9.80 -8.08 -15.42
C PRO A 374 -8.88 -6.87 -15.57
N PHE A 375 -8.86 -6.25 -16.75
CA PHE A 375 -8.11 -5.02 -16.98
C PHE A 375 -8.58 -3.89 -16.06
N TYR A 376 -9.88 -3.67 -15.99
CA TYR A 376 -10.44 -2.53 -15.28
C TYR A 376 -10.31 -2.68 -13.76
N LEU A 377 -10.54 -3.86 -13.21
CA LEU A 377 -10.26 -4.14 -11.79
C LEU A 377 -8.78 -3.95 -11.46
N SER A 378 -7.87 -4.44 -12.31
CA SER A 378 -6.43 -4.23 -12.13
C SER A 378 -6.07 -2.74 -12.12
N LYS A 379 -6.72 -1.93 -12.97
CA LYS A 379 -6.57 -0.47 -12.99
C LYS A 379 -7.12 0.19 -11.73
N LEU A 380 -8.29 -0.21 -11.26
CA LEU A 380 -8.91 0.34 -10.04
C LEU A 380 -8.09 0.04 -8.80
N PHE A 381 -7.53 -1.18 -8.70
CA PHE A 381 -6.68 -1.59 -7.59
C PHE A 381 -5.21 -1.16 -7.74
N ALA A 382 -4.78 -0.64 -8.89
CA ALA A 382 -3.37 -0.29 -9.15
C ALA A 382 -2.71 0.59 -8.08
N PRO A 383 -3.38 1.61 -7.49
CA PRO A 383 -2.84 2.41 -6.39
C PRO A 383 -2.89 1.71 -5.02
N TYR A 384 -3.60 0.59 -4.92
CA TYR A 384 -3.94 -0.09 -3.67
C TYR A 384 -3.36 -1.50 -3.56
N PHE A 385 -2.52 -1.91 -4.51
CA PHE A 385 -1.75 -3.14 -4.38
C PHE A 385 -0.66 -2.97 -3.32
N HIS A 386 -0.59 -3.93 -2.41
CA HIS A 386 0.49 -4.00 -1.44
C HIS A 386 1.81 -4.43 -2.09
N GLU A 387 2.92 -4.23 -1.41
CA GLU A 387 4.23 -4.73 -1.85
C GLU A 387 4.20 -6.27 -1.98
N GLY A 388 4.79 -6.79 -3.07
CA GLY A 388 4.75 -8.23 -3.37
C GLY A 388 3.40 -8.75 -3.85
N ALA A 389 2.45 -7.87 -4.17
CA ALA A 389 1.14 -8.25 -4.68
C ALA A 389 1.21 -9.05 -5.98
N CYS A 390 0.17 -9.84 -6.24
CA CYS A 390 0.09 -10.71 -7.39
C CYS A 390 -1.31 -10.65 -8.04
N ILE A 391 -1.34 -10.60 -9.38
CA ILE A 391 -2.53 -10.77 -10.20
C ILE A 391 -2.43 -12.14 -10.87
N ILE A 392 -3.48 -12.96 -10.73
CA ILE A 392 -3.60 -14.24 -11.42
C ILE A 392 -4.84 -14.19 -12.31
N ASN A 393 -4.63 -14.39 -13.60
CA ASN A 393 -5.68 -14.49 -14.59
C ASN A 393 -5.96 -15.96 -14.91
N ILE A 394 -7.19 -16.41 -14.74
CA ILE A 394 -7.57 -17.77 -15.13
C ILE A 394 -7.98 -17.76 -16.61
N SER A 395 -7.06 -18.20 -17.46
CA SER A 395 -7.26 -18.42 -18.89
C SER A 395 -7.89 -19.79 -19.17
N SER A 396 -7.43 -20.52 -20.16
CA SER A 396 -7.82 -21.87 -20.53
C SER A 396 -6.82 -22.44 -21.52
N SER A 397 -6.72 -23.76 -21.63
CA SER A 397 -6.04 -24.42 -22.77
C SER A 397 -6.60 -23.95 -24.12
N ARG A 398 -7.84 -23.41 -24.14
CA ARG A 398 -8.47 -22.81 -25.31
C ARG A 398 -7.90 -21.44 -25.72
N ASP A 399 -6.88 -20.93 -25.05
CA ASP A 399 -6.09 -19.80 -25.51
C ASP A 399 -5.19 -20.15 -26.73
N ARG A 400 -4.97 -21.43 -26.99
CA ARG A 400 -4.09 -21.98 -28.04
C ARG A 400 -4.66 -23.16 -28.81
N MET A 401 -5.80 -23.70 -28.40
CA MET A 401 -6.53 -24.77 -29.09
C MET A 401 -8.03 -24.56 -28.93
N SER A 402 -8.84 -25.09 -29.84
CA SER A 402 -10.28 -24.82 -29.85
C SER A 402 -11.10 -26.05 -30.25
N GLN A 403 -12.35 -26.02 -29.89
CA GLN A 403 -13.40 -26.84 -30.49
C GLN A 403 -14.32 -25.94 -31.32
N PRO A 404 -15.05 -26.46 -32.30
CA PRO A 404 -16.09 -25.70 -33.01
C PRO A 404 -17.07 -25.05 -32.01
N GLN A 405 -17.63 -23.92 -32.39
CA GLN A 405 -18.66 -23.21 -31.62
C GLN A 405 -18.21 -22.65 -30.26
N THR A 406 -16.94 -22.21 -30.16
CA THR A 406 -16.37 -21.68 -28.90
C THR A 406 -15.70 -20.32 -29.09
N GLU A 407 -16.00 -19.61 -30.17
CA GLU A 407 -15.25 -18.41 -30.62
C GLU A 407 -15.26 -17.31 -29.60
N SER A 408 -16.40 -17.00 -28.96
CA SER A 408 -16.49 -15.95 -27.94
C SER A 408 -15.60 -16.22 -26.71
N TYR A 409 -15.61 -17.48 -26.26
CA TYR A 409 -14.81 -17.94 -25.14
C TYR A 409 -13.31 -17.98 -25.47
N THR A 410 -12.97 -18.55 -26.64
CA THR A 410 -11.59 -18.64 -27.12
C THR A 410 -10.98 -17.26 -27.29
N ALA A 411 -11.72 -16.30 -27.87
CA ALA A 411 -11.28 -14.91 -28.00
C ALA A 411 -11.01 -14.26 -26.63
N ALA A 412 -11.90 -14.47 -25.66
CA ALA A 412 -11.73 -13.94 -24.31
C ALA A 412 -10.51 -14.58 -23.58
N LYS A 413 -10.33 -15.90 -23.70
CA LYS A 413 -9.23 -16.61 -23.04
C LYS A 413 -7.87 -16.36 -23.71
N GLY A 414 -7.84 -16.18 -25.03
CA GLY A 414 -6.66 -15.68 -25.74
C GLY A 414 -6.34 -14.23 -25.38
N GLY A 415 -7.37 -13.39 -25.29
CA GLY A 415 -7.25 -11.99 -24.89
C GLY A 415 -6.67 -11.80 -23.50
N ILE A 416 -7.13 -12.56 -22.49
CA ILE A 416 -6.61 -12.45 -21.12
C ILE A 416 -5.17 -13.00 -21.02
N ALA A 417 -4.82 -14.05 -21.78
CA ALA A 417 -3.46 -14.55 -21.83
C ALA A 417 -2.50 -13.49 -22.40
N ALA A 418 -2.89 -12.81 -23.47
CA ALA A 418 -2.11 -11.70 -24.02
C ALA A 418 -2.06 -10.49 -23.08
N LEU A 419 -3.18 -10.13 -22.43
CA LEU A 419 -3.23 -9.02 -21.45
C LEU A 419 -2.29 -9.27 -20.27
N THR A 420 -2.05 -10.53 -19.87
CA THR A 420 -1.19 -10.90 -18.75
C THR A 420 0.22 -10.37 -18.91
N HIS A 421 0.90 -10.64 -20.03
CA HIS A 421 2.27 -10.16 -20.22
C HIS A 421 2.34 -8.64 -20.41
N ALA A 422 1.31 -8.03 -21.00
CA ALA A 422 1.23 -6.58 -21.14
C ALA A 422 1.11 -5.89 -19.76
N MET A 423 0.26 -6.45 -18.88
CA MET A 423 0.14 -5.95 -17.50
C MET A 423 1.40 -6.22 -16.68
N ALA A 424 2.06 -7.37 -16.84
CA ALA A 424 3.33 -7.67 -16.16
C ALA A 424 4.39 -6.61 -16.48
N ALA A 425 4.49 -6.18 -17.73
CA ALA A 425 5.37 -5.10 -18.14
C ALA A 425 4.97 -3.74 -17.52
N SER A 426 3.68 -3.42 -17.49
CA SER A 426 3.16 -2.16 -16.92
C SER A 426 3.29 -2.07 -15.40
N PHE A 427 3.23 -3.20 -14.71
CA PHE A 427 3.36 -3.31 -13.24
C PHE A 427 4.78 -3.64 -12.79
N ALA A 428 5.77 -3.66 -13.69
CA ALA A 428 7.14 -4.06 -13.41
C ALA A 428 7.68 -3.49 -12.08
N GLY A 429 8.27 -4.36 -11.26
CA GLY A 429 8.81 -4.01 -9.93
C GLY A 429 7.77 -3.78 -8.83
N ARG A 430 6.46 -3.84 -9.12
CA ARG A 430 5.39 -3.56 -8.14
C ARG A 430 4.45 -4.73 -7.92
N VAL A 431 3.95 -5.34 -9.00
CA VAL A 431 2.97 -6.42 -8.96
C VAL A 431 3.37 -7.48 -9.97
N ARG A 432 3.40 -8.75 -9.57
CA ARG A 432 3.58 -9.86 -10.49
C ARG A 432 2.25 -10.22 -11.13
N VAL A 433 2.26 -10.45 -12.43
CA VAL A 433 1.05 -10.79 -13.19
C VAL A 433 1.30 -12.07 -13.97
N ASN A 434 0.54 -13.12 -13.68
CA ASN A 434 0.63 -14.38 -14.39
C ASN A 434 -0.76 -14.89 -14.77
N SER A 435 -0.84 -15.81 -15.70
CA SER A 435 -2.05 -16.55 -16.02
C SER A 435 -1.87 -18.05 -15.85
N ILE A 436 -2.98 -18.71 -15.56
CA ILE A 436 -3.08 -20.17 -15.55
C ILE A 436 -4.06 -20.56 -16.64
N SER A 437 -3.69 -21.55 -17.45
CA SER A 437 -4.53 -22.14 -18.50
C SER A 437 -4.93 -23.56 -18.10
N PRO A 438 -6.09 -23.72 -17.42
CA PRO A 438 -6.63 -25.04 -17.08
C PRO A 438 -6.99 -25.84 -18.34
N GLY A 439 -6.81 -27.18 -18.25
CA GLY A 439 -7.41 -28.12 -19.16
C GLY A 439 -8.86 -28.48 -18.76
N TRP A 440 -9.23 -29.73 -18.88
CA TRP A 440 -10.53 -30.20 -18.40
C TRP A 440 -10.49 -30.34 -16.87
N ILE A 441 -11.24 -29.49 -16.19
CA ILE A 441 -11.40 -29.47 -14.72
C ILE A 441 -12.86 -29.78 -14.39
N ASP A 442 -13.11 -30.90 -13.74
CA ASP A 442 -14.42 -31.22 -13.20
C ASP A 442 -14.61 -30.50 -11.85
N THR A 443 -15.68 -29.71 -11.75
CA THR A 443 -15.99 -28.91 -10.57
C THR A 443 -16.89 -29.62 -9.56
N ASP A 444 -17.43 -30.78 -9.93
CA ASP A 444 -18.32 -31.60 -9.08
C ASP A 444 -17.56 -32.74 -8.38
N PHE A 445 -16.24 -32.83 -8.57
CA PHE A 445 -15.36 -33.86 -7.99
C PHE A 445 -15.79 -35.29 -8.35
N ARG A 446 -16.31 -35.48 -9.57
CA ARG A 446 -16.69 -36.83 -10.07
C ARG A 446 -15.43 -37.67 -10.35
N VAL A 447 -15.60 -38.97 -10.24
CA VAL A 447 -14.58 -39.91 -10.68
C VAL A 447 -14.84 -40.29 -12.12
N TYR A 448 -13.84 -40.12 -12.99
CA TYR A 448 -13.86 -40.53 -14.38
C TYR A 448 -12.98 -41.73 -14.60
N GLU A 449 -13.42 -42.63 -15.46
CA GLU A 449 -12.70 -43.85 -15.79
C GLU A 449 -12.60 -44.01 -17.32
N GLY A 450 -11.77 -44.93 -17.79
CA GLY A 450 -11.63 -45.26 -19.21
C GLY A 450 -11.12 -44.08 -20.04
N PRO A 451 -11.63 -43.83 -21.26
CA PRO A 451 -11.13 -42.81 -22.18
C PRO A 451 -11.14 -41.42 -21.60
N ASP A 452 -12.13 -41.05 -20.79
CA ASP A 452 -12.25 -39.73 -20.19
C ASP A 452 -11.12 -39.43 -19.22
N ALA A 453 -10.70 -40.42 -18.43
CA ALA A 453 -9.55 -40.28 -17.55
C ALA A 453 -8.22 -40.34 -18.31
N LEU A 454 -8.13 -41.22 -19.31
CA LEU A 454 -6.87 -41.56 -19.98
C LEU A 454 -6.47 -40.61 -21.10
N GLN A 455 -7.40 -39.74 -21.56
CA GLN A 455 -7.06 -38.73 -22.58
C GLN A 455 -6.07 -37.70 -22.10
N GLN A 456 -5.93 -37.50 -20.78
CA GLN A 456 -4.86 -36.72 -20.20
C GLN A 456 -3.70 -37.62 -19.80
N PRO A 457 -2.44 -37.33 -20.19
CA PRO A 457 -1.26 -38.07 -19.76
C PRO A 457 -1.15 -38.28 -18.25
N ALA A 458 -1.72 -37.39 -17.44
CA ALA A 458 -1.79 -37.54 -15.98
C ALA A 458 -2.74 -38.68 -15.51
N GLY A 459 -3.49 -39.32 -16.43
CA GLY A 459 -4.37 -40.47 -16.15
C GLY A 459 -5.64 -40.13 -15.38
N ARG A 460 -6.01 -38.84 -15.30
CA ARG A 460 -7.24 -38.39 -14.64
C ARG A 460 -7.71 -37.01 -15.16
N VAL A 461 -8.99 -36.77 -15.00
CA VAL A 461 -9.54 -35.41 -15.13
C VAL A 461 -9.04 -34.55 -13.98
N GLY A 462 -8.77 -33.28 -14.24
CA GLY A 462 -8.36 -32.32 -13.20
C GLY A 462 -9.54 -31.95 -12.29
N ASN A 463 -9.24 -31.39 -11.14
CA ASN A 463 -10.21 -30.83 -10.20
C ASN A 463 -9.84 -29.39 -9.80
N PRO A 464 -10.72 -28.62 -9.13
CA PRO A 464 -10.46 -27.24 -8.74
C PRO A 464 -9.20 -27.06 -7.89
N MET A 465 -8.81 -28.06 -7.08
CA MET A 465 -7.62 -28.01 -6.23
C MET A 465 -6.32 -27.98 -7.05
N ASP A 466 -6.29 -28.62 -8.23
CA ASP A 466 -5.12 -28.59 -9.12
C ASP A 466 -4.80 -27.16 -9.55
N ILE A 467 -5.84 -26.34 -9.75
CA ILE A 467 -5.71 -24.93 -10.10
C ILE A 467 -5.42 -24.07 -8.86
N ALA A 468 -6.14 -24.29 -7.76
CA ALA A 468 -5.96 -23.55 -6.52
C ALA A 468 -4.52 -23.67 -5.98
N ASN A 469 -3.92 -24.86 -6.02
CA ASN A 469 -2.53 -25.09 -5.62
C ASN A 469 -1.54 -24.22 -6.41
N MET A 470 -1.74 -24.10 -7.73
CA MET A 470 -0.88 -23.25 -8.56
C MET A 470 -1.12 -21.75 -8.28
N VAL A 471 -2.36 -21.34 -8.05
CA VAL A 471 -2.68 -19.96 -7.64
C VAL A 471 -1.96 -19.61 -6.34
N LEU A 472 -2.06 -20.47 -5.32
CA LEU A 472 -1.39 -20.26 -4.03
C LEU A 472 0.14 -20.21 -4.18
N PHE A 473 0.72 -21.10 -5.00
CA PHE A 473 2.16 -21.07 -5.29
C PHE A 473 2.57 -19.76 -5.96
N LEU A 474 1.87 -19.35 -7.02
CA LEU A 474 2.18 -18.09 -7.74
C LEU A 474 1.98 -16.85 -6.87
N CYS A 475 1.07 -16.88 -5.92
CA CYS A 475 0.84 -15.80 -4.95
C CYS A 475 1.87 -15.80 -3.80
N SER A 476 2.66 -16.85 -3.64
CA SER A 476 3.69 -16.95 -2.60
C SER A 476 5.01 -16.28 -3.01
N ASP A 477 5.87 -16.03 -2.02
CA ASP A 477 7.21 -15.48 -2.23
C ASP A 477 8.13 -16.45 -3.00
N LYS A 478 7.80 -17.76 -2.99
CA LYS A 478 8.53 -18.78 -3.76
C LYS A 478 8.45 -18.56 -5.27
N ALA A 479 7.43 -17.85 -5.75
CA ALA A 479 7.25 -17.48 -7.16
C ALA A 479 7.73 -16.04 -7.46
N GLY A 480 8.58 -15.45 -6.61
CA GLY A 480 9.01 -14.05 -6.70
C GLY A 480 9.65 -13.65 -8.04
N PHE A 481 10.20 -14.60 -8.80
CA PHE A 481 10.80 -14.35 -10.12
C PHE A 481 9.93 -14.81 -11.30
N ILE A 482 8.65 -15.15 -11.05
CA ILE A 482 7.70 -15.57 -12.09
C ILE A 482 6.70 -14.43 -12.33
N THR A 483 6.77 -13.82 -13.51
CA THR A 483 5.83 -12.78 -13.97
C THR A 483 5.73 -12.75 -15.48
N GLY A 484 4.55 -12.47 -16.02
CA GLY A 484 4.27 -12.44 -17.45
C GLY A 484 3.98 -13.81 -18.08
N GLU A 485 4.00 -14.89 -17.28
CA GLU A 485 3.87 -16.25 -17.76
C GLU A 485 2.41 -16.72 -17.86
N ASN A 486 2.15 -17.61 -18.80
CA ASN A 486 0.90 -18.36 -18.94
C ASN A 486 1.16 -19.86 -18.73
N ILE A 487 0.82 -20.36 -17.54
CA ILE A 487 1.14 -21.70 -17.09
C ILE A 487 -0.03 -22.65 -17.37
N CYS A 488 0.21 -23.67 -18.20
CA CYS A 488 -0.79 -24.67 -18.53
C CYS A 488 -0.87 -25.73 -17.43
N ILE A 489 -2.08 -25.98 -16.89
CA ILE A 489 -2.39 -27.01 -15.89
C ILE A 489 -3.52 -27.85 -16.46
N ASP A 490 -3.17 -28.82 -17.28
CA ASP A 490 -4.10 -29.58 -18.12
C ASP A 490 -3.86 -31.11 -18.11
N GLY A 491 -3.04 -31.60 -17.16
CA GLY A 491 -2.68 -33.00 -17.09
C GLY A 491 -1.87 -33.50 -18.30
N GLY A 492 -1.30 -32.57 -19.09
CA GLY A 492 -0.52 -32.86 -20.30
C GLY A 492 -1.36 -33.00 -21.58
N MET A 493 -2.66 -32.71 -21.54
CA MET A 493 -3.57 -32.84 -22.69
C MET A 493 -3.09 -32.07 -23.91
N THR A 494 -2.63 -30.82 -23.75
CA THR A 494 -2.14 -30.00 -24.87
C THR A 494 -0.74 -30.41 -25.37
N LYS A 495 -0.09 -31.40 -24.76
CA LYS A 495 1.22 -31.91 -25.12
C LYS A 495 1.17 -33.27 -25.82
N LEU A 496 0.03 -33.99 -25.68
CA LEU A 496 -0.16 -35.28 -26.29
C LEU A 496 -0.48 -35.08 -27.79
N MET A 497 0.39 -35.60 -28.66
CA MET A 497 0.13 -35.66 -30.10
C MET A 497 -0.51 -37.01 -30.40
N VAL A 498 -1.65 -37.03 -31.08
CA VAL A 498 -2.40 -38.20 -31.44
C VAL A 498 -2.66 -38.17 -32.94
N TYR A 499 -2.32 -39.27 -33.63
CA TYR A 499 -2.66 -39.45 -35.04
C TYR A 499 -3.86 -40.37 -35.19
N HIS A 500 -4.45 -40.40 -36.37
CA HIS A 500 -5.50 -41.33 -36.73
C HIS A 500 -5.01 -42.80 -36.47
N ASP A 501 -5.82 -43.57 -35.78
CA ASP A 501 -5.60 -44.95 -35.28
C ASP A 501 -4.65 -45.05 -34.05
N ASP A 502 -4.02 -44.00 -33.60
CA ASP A 502 -3.28 -44.02 -32.33
C ASP A 502 -4.25 -44.16 -31.16
N HIS A 503 -3.91 -45.01 -30.20
CA HIS A 503 -4.68 -45.22 -28.95
C HIS A 503 -6.18 -45.46 -29.16
N GLY A 504 -6.57 -46.01 -30.35
CA GLY A 504 -7.97 -46.26 -30.74
C GLY A 504 -8.73 -45.02 -31.18
N TRP A 505 -8.05 -43.86 -31.33
CA TRP A 505 -8.67 -42.67 -31.86
C TRP A 505 -8.84 -42.74 -33.37
N THR A 506 -10.07 -42.56 -33.84
CA THR A 506 -10.38 -42.58 -35.27
C THR A 506 -10.96 -41.24 -35.69
N TYR A 507 -10.29 -40.57 -36.62
CA TYR A 507 -10.82 -39.35 -37.23
C TYR A 507 -11.93 -39.74 -38.22
N LYS A 508 -13.11 -39.20 -38.03
CA LYS A 508 -14.25 -39.34 -38.94
C LYS A 508 -14.54 -37.95 -39.53
N PRO A 509 -14.07 -37.65 -40.75
CA PRO A 509 -14.47 -36.41 -41.41
C PRO A 509 -15.96 -36.46 -41.66
N GLU A 510 -16.67 -35.36 -41.39
CA GLU A 510 -18.08 -35.15 -41.75
C GLU A 510 -18.22 -34.95 -43.26
#